data_8c7ac468b4ff4ba4a5b8b7e39792bde7
#
_entry.id   8c7ac468b4ff4ba4a5b8b7e39792bde7
#
_cell.length_a   1.000
_cell.length_b   1.000
_cell.length_c   1.000
_cell.angle_alpha   90.00
_cell.angle_beta   90.00
_cell.angle_gamma   90.00
#
_symmetry.space_group_name_H-M   'P 1'
#
loop_
_entity.id
_entity.type
_entity.pdbx_description
1 polymer ?
#
loop_
_entity_poly.entity_id
_entity_poly.type
_entity_poly.pdbx_seq_one_letter_code
_entity_poly.pdbx_strand_id
1 'polypeptide(L)'
;MQEVPQQKFVLLDEQEEILDSFYAPNEGDPLKVAKEALICLRKRYEEAGAELEILSAGTTGYGEMLFSKAFEIPCHTVETVAHARASEKYVKDASFILDIGGQDMKAIWLEDGVITNILLK
;
A
#
# COMPACT_ATOMS: atom_id res chain seq x y z
N MET A 1 -21.62 10.76 -6.13
CA MET A 1 -20.31 11.42 -5.96
C MET A 1 -19.23 10.46 -6.45
N GLN A 2 -18.42 10.88 -7.40
CA GLN A 2 -17.31 10.06 -7.87
C GLN A 2 -16.15 10.14 -6.89
N GLU A 3 -15.59 8.99 -6.57
CA GLU A 3 -14.39 8.93 -5.75
C GLU A 3 -13.19 9.43 -6.56
N VAL A 4 -12.42 10.36 -5.99
CA VAL A 4 -11.21 10.87 -6.63
C VAL A 4 -10.10 9.86 -6.44
N PRO A 5 -9.42 9.42 -7.52
CA PRO A 5 -8.29 8.50 -7.40
C PRO A 5 -7.21 9.07 -6.50
N GLN A 6 -6.73 8.25 -5.59
CA GLN A 6 -5.75 8.65 -4.58
C GLN A 6 -4.65 7.61 -4.46
N GLN A 7 -3.52 8.04 -3.92
CA GLN A 7 -2.42 7.15 -3.63
C GLN A 7 -1.97 7.33 -2.18
N LYS A 8 -1.49 6.25 -1.60
CA LYS A 8 -1.01 6.22 -0.23
C LYS A 8 0.39 5.66 -0.20
N PHE A 9 1.24 6.30 0.59
CA PHE A 9 2.61 5.86 0.81
C PHE A 9 2.79 5.54 2.28
N VAL A 10 3.49 4.46 2.55
CA VAL A 10 3.82 4.05 3.92
C VAL A 10 5.29 3.72 3.97
N LEU A 11 5.99 4.29 4.94
CA LEU A 11 7.38 3.97 5.22
C LEU A 11 7.42 3.10 6.47
N LEU A 12 8.03 1.93 6.36
CA LEU A 12 8.13 0.96 7.46
C LEU A 12 9.58 0.81 7.90
N ASP A 13 9.78 0.53 9.18
CA ASP A 13 11.08 0.12 9.69
C ASP A 13 11.31 -1.39 9.50
N GLU A 14 12.43 -1.89 10.01
CA GLU A 14 12.80 -3.32 9.90
C GLU A 14 11.85 -4.25 10.66
N GLN A 15 11.10 -3.73 11.63
CA GLN A 15 10.11 -4.47 12.41
C GLN A 15 8.70 -4.32 11.85
N GLU A 16 8.56 -3.77 10.64
CA GLU A 16 7.27 -3.50 9.99
C GLU A 16 6.39 -2.52 10.77
N GLU A 17 6.99 -1.64 11.56
CA GLU A 17 6.27 -0.55 12.22
C GLU A 17 6.23 0.68 11.31
N ILE A 18 5.12 1.40 11.32
CA ILE A 18 4.94 2.58 10.48
C ILE A 18 5.76 3.74 11.02
N LEU A 19 6.77 4.18 10.25
CA LEU A 19 7.57 5.36 10.56
C LEU A 19 6.88 6.62 10.05
N ASP A 20 6.26 6.53 8.89
CA ASP A 20 5.64 7.67 8.23
C ASP A 20 4.62 7.18 7.21
N SER A 21 3.63 8.01 6.95
CA SER A 21 2.65 7.73 5.90
C SER A 21 2.11 9.03 5.37
N PHE A 22 1.72 9.04 4.10
CA PHE A 22 0.95 10.14 3.60
C PHE A 22 0.03 9.68 2.46
N TYR A 23 -0.91 10.54 2.15
CA TYR A 23 -2.03 10.27 1.30
C TYR A 23 -2.24 11.49 0.39
N ALA A 24 -2.33 11.26 -0.91
CA ALA A 24 -2.45 12.34 -1.87
C ALA A 24 -3.37 11.97 -3.03
N PRO A 25 -4.17 12.92 -3.52
CA PRO A 25 -4.92 12.71 -4.75
C PRO A 25 -3.98 12.64 -5.95
N ASN A 26 -4.35 11.87 -6.96
CA ASN A 26 -3.51 11.66 -8.15
C ASN A 26 -3.42 12.88 -9.08
N GLU A 27 -4.34 13.82 -8.97
CA GLU A 27 -4.35 15.08 -9.74
C GLU A 27 -4.22 14.87 -11.28
N GLY A 28 -4.73 13.74 -11.78
CA GLY A 28 -4.63 13.42 -13.20
C GLY A 28 -3.26 12.94 -13.67
N ASP A 29 -2.25 12.96 -12.81
CA ASP A 29 -0.89 12.52 -13.12
C ASP A 29 -0.29 11.79 -11.92
N PRO A 30 -0.63 10.51 -11.72
CA PRO A 30 -0.23 9.76 -10.54
C PRO A 30 1.28 9.60 -10.39
N LEU A 31 2.02 9.46 -11.49
CA LEU A 31 3.48 9.30 -11.43
C LEU A 31 4.17 10.58 -10.96
N LYS A 32 3.69 11.74 -11.41
CA LYS A 32 4.22 13.03 -10.98
C LYS A 32 3.99 13.25 -9.48
N VAL A 33 2.78 12.98 -9.01
CA VAL A 33 2.44 13.09 -7.59
C VAL A 33 3.31 12.15 -6.74
N ALA A 34 3.50 10.91 -7.17
CA ALA A 34 4.35 9.95 -6.48
C ALA A 34 5.79 10.41 -6.41
N LYS A 35 6.34 10.90 -7.53
CA LYS A 35 7.72 11.39 -7.58
C LYS A 35 7.93 12.57 -6.64
N GLU A 36 7.04 13.55 -6.68
CA GLU A 36 7.11 14.72 -5.80
C GLU A 36 7.01 14.33 -4.33
N ALA A 37 6.16 13.38 -4.02
CA ALA A 37 5.98 12.85 -2.68
C ALA A 37 7.25 12.19 -2.14
N LEU A 38 7.89 11.36 -2.94
CA LEU A 38 9.13 10.66 -2.56
C LEU A 38 10.29 11.64 -2.38
N ILE A 39 10.39 12.65 -3.24
CA ILE A 39 11.40 13.71 -3.10
C ILE A 39 11.19 14.49 -1.80
N CYS A 40 9.95 14.84 -1.51
CA CYS A 40 9.58 15.57 -0.29
C CYS A 40 9.91 14.75 0.96
N LEU A 41 9.63 13.47 0.94
CA LEU A 41 9.96 12.56 2.03
C LEU A 41 11.47 12.52 2.30
N ARG A 42 12.26 12.35 1.25
CA ARG A 42 13.72 12.33 1.36
C ARG A 42 14.27 13.63 1.94
N LYS A 43 13.82 14.78 1.44
CA LYS A 43 14.23 16.08 1.94
C LYS A 43 13.92 16.26 3.42
N ARG A 44 12.72 15.85 3.84
CA ARG A 44 12.29 15.97 5.23
C ARG A 44 13.21 15.21 6.18
N TYR A 45 13.62 13.99 5.81
CA TYR A 45 14.55 13.21 6.62
C TYR A 45 15.96 13.78 6.59
N GLU A 46 16.44 14.27 5.46
CA GLU A 46 17.74 14.93 5.35
C GLU A 46 17.82 16.18 6.24
N GLU A 47 16.77 17.00 6.24
CA GLU A 47 16.68 18.19 7.09
C GLU A 47 16.65 17.85 8.58
N ALA A 48 16.10 16.71 8.93
CA ALA A 48 16.10 16.21 10.31
C ALA A 48 17.43 15.55 10.72
N GLY A 49 18.41 15.53 9.84
CA GLY A 49 19.72 14.93 10.10
C GLY A 49 19.74 13.40 9.99
N ALA A 50 18.72 12.81 9.39
CA ALA A 50 18.62 11.37 9.21
C ALA A 50 18.90 11.01 7.75
N GLU A 51 19.56 9.88 7.54
CA GLU A 51 19.78 9.31 6.22
C GLU A 51 18.83 8.15 6.02
N LEU A 52 18.03 8.21 4.92
CA LEU A 52 17.15 7.13 4.55
C LEU A 52 17.85 6.14 3.63
N GLU A 53 17.94 4.90 4.04
CA GLU A 53 18.34 3.80 3.19
C GLU A 53 17.11 2.95 2.90
N ILE A 54 16.66 2.93 1.64
CA ILE A 54 15.50 2.13 1.24
C ILE A 54 15.96 0.73 0.88
N LEU A 55 15.66 -0.23 1.72
CA LEU A 55 16.06 -1.62 1.54
C LEU A 55 15.19 -2.36 0.54
N SER A 56 13.91 -2.04 0.50
CA SER A 56 12.98 -2.61 -0.47
C SER A 56 11.76 -1.71 -0.62
N ALA A 57 11.01 -1.95 -1.68
CA ALA A 57 9.77 -1.25 -1.95
C ALA A 57 8.77 -2.21 -2.60
N GLY A 58 7.49 -1.94 -2.42
CA GLY A 58 6.43 -2.72 -3.02
C GLY A 58 5.25 -1.84 -3.41
N THR A 59 4.48 -2.30 -4.36
CA THR A 59 3.28 -1.62 -4.83
C THR A 59 2.08 -2.54 -4.80
N THR A 60 0.91 -1.97 -4.57
CA THR A 60 -0.36 -2.70 -4.66
C THR A 60 -1.48 -1.74 -5.05
N GLY A 61 -2.64 -2.30 -5.35
CA GLY A 61 -3.80 -1.53 -5.77
C GLY A 61 -3.88 -1.35 -7.27
N TYR A 62 -4.77 -0.47 -7.70
CA TYR A 62 -5.12 -0.28 -9.11
C TYR A 62 -3.97 0.32 -9.91
N GLY A 63 -2.96 0.69 -9.58
CA GLY A 63 -1.82 1.22 -10.36
C GLY A 63 -0.54 0.46 -10.12
N GLU A 64 -0.61 -0.71 -9.49
CA GLU A 64 0.56 -1.44 -9.05
C GLU A 64 1.61 -1.66 -10.16
N MET A 65 1.14 -2.03 -11.36
CA MET A 65 2.04 -2.28 -12.48
C MET A 65 2.64 -0.99 -13.04
N LEU A 66 1.87 0.08 -13.05
CA LEU A 66 2.34 1.37 -13.52
C LEU A 66 3.49 1.88 -12.64
N PHE A 67 3.30 1.87 -11.33
CA PHE A 67 4.31 2.31 -10.37
C PHE A 67 5.51 1.36 -10.33
N SER A 68 5.26 0.06 -10.40
CA SER A 68 6.31 -0.94 -10.41
C SER A 68 7.27 -0.74 -11.59
N LYS A 69 6.72 -0.52 -12.78
CA LYS A 69 7.54 -0.28 -13.98
C LYS A 69 8.25 1.07 -13.94
N ALA A 70 7.54 2.13 -13.55
CA ALA A 70 8.08 3.49 -13.57
C ALA A 70 9.23 3.68 -12.56
N PHE A 71 9.15 3.04 -11.40
CA PHE A 71 10.15 3.17 -10.34
C PHE A 71 11.05 1.95 -10.20
N GLU A 72 10.95 1.00 -11.12
CA GLU A 72 11.74 -0.23 -11.12
C GLU A 72 11.59 -1.01 -9.80
N ILE A 73 10.35 -1.09 -9.32
CA ILE A 73 10.03 -1.82 -8.08
C ILE A 73 9.63 -3.25 -8.45
N PRO A 74 10.44 -4.26 -8.09
CA PRO A 74 10.15 -5.64 -8.48
C PRO A 74 9.00 -6.27 -7.70
N CYS A 75 8.71 -5.77 -6.51
CA CYS A 75 7.66 -6.33 -5.66
C CYS A 75 6.34 -5.61 -5.88
N HIS A 76 5.37 -6.34 -6.43
CA HIS A 76 4.00 -5.86 -6.53
C HIS A 76 3.06 -7.02 -6.20
N THR A 77 1.92 -6.70 -5.62
CA THR A 77 0.94 -7.71 -5.25
C THR A 77 -0.49 -7.18 -5.43
N VAL A 78 -1.41 -8.08 -5.62
CA VAL A 78 -2.81 -7.70 -5.73
C VAL A 78 -3.35 -7.21 -4.38
N GLU A 79 -4.28 -6.29 -4.43
CA GLU A 79 -4.82 -5.60 -3.25
C GLU A 79 -5.39 -6.57 -2.21
N THR A 80 -6.09 -7.61 -2.65
CA THR A 80 -6.68 -8.60 -1.75
C THR A 80 -5.63 -9.30 -0.90
N VAL A 81 -4.50 -9.68 -1.49
CA VAL A 81 -3.37 -10.31 -0.78
C VAL A 81 -2.74 -9.33 0.19
N ALA A 82 -2.58 -8.07 -0.22
CA ALA A 82 -2.03 -7.02 0.64
C ALA A 82 -2.92 -6.78 1.87
N HIS A 83 -4.23 -6.74 1.71
CA HIS A 83 -5.19 -6.60 2.81
C HIS A 83 -5.13 -7.78 3.77
N ALA A 84 -5.04 -9.00 3.24
CA ALA A 84 -4.92 -10.20 4.06
C ALA A 84 -3.65 -10.16 4.91
N ARG A 85 -2.52 -9.79 4.30
CA ARG A 85 -1.24 -9.69 4.99
C ARG A 85 -1.25 -8.62 6.10
N ALA A 86 -1.82 -7.46 5.81
CA ALA A 86 -1.94 -6.37 6.77
C ALA A 86 -2.84 -6.75 7.96
N SER A 87 -3.91 -7.49 7.71
CA SER A 87 -4.84 -7.91 8.75
C SER A 87 -4.19 -8.81 9.79
N GLU A 88 -3.26 -9.67 9.38
CA GLU A 88 -2.54 -10.56 10.30
C GLU A 88 -1.75 -9.81 11.35
N LYS A 89 -1.31 -8.61 11.05
CA LYS A 89 -0.57 -7.77 12.01
C LYS A 89 -1.46 -7.34 13.19
N TYR A 90 -2.74 -7.12 12.94
CA TYR A 90 -3.67 -6.62 13.95
C TYR A 90 -4.52 -7.70 14.59
N VAL A 91 -4.84 -8.75 13.84
CA VAL A 91 -5.65 -9.87 14.32
C VAL A 91 -4.93 -11.17 13.98
N LYS A 92 -4.32 -11.76 14.98
CA LYS A 92 -3.63 -13.04 14.81
C LYS A 92 -4.65 -14.14 14.49
N ASP A 93 -4.30 -14.99 13.53
CA ASP A 93 -5.15 -16.11 13.10
C ASP A 93 -6.53 -15.65 12.58
N ALA A 94 -6.57 -14.50 11.89
CA ALA A 94 -7.78 -14.03 11.25
C ALA A 94 -8.31 -15.08 10.27
N SER A 95 -9.60 -15.40 10.36
CA SER A 95 -10.25 -16.39 9.49
C SER A 95 -11.18 -15.75 8.47
N PHE A 96 -11.55 -14.51 8.68
CA PHE A 96 -12.47 -13.80 7.81
C PHE A 96 -12.16 -12.30 7.79
N ILE A 97 -12.15 -11.73 6.60
CA ILE A 97 -11.98 -10.28 6.39
C ILE A 97 -13.14 -9.78 5.55
N LEU A 98 -13.80 -8.74 6.01
CA LEU A 98 -14.78 -8.03 5.21
C LEU A 98 -14.16 -6.68 4.80
N ASP A 99 -13.83 -6.56 3.54
CA ASP A 99 -13.25 -5.36 2.95
C ASP A 99 -14.36 -4.55 2.29
N ILE A 100 -14.63 -3.37 2.83
CA ILE A 100 -15.68 -2.49 2.32
C ILE A 100 -15.02 -1.26 1.74
N GLY A 101 -15.04 -1.16 0.42
CA GLY A 101 -14.50 -0.03 -0.32
C GLY A 101 -15.58 0.91 -0.84
N GLY A 102 -15.17 1.97 -1.52
CA GLY A 102 -16.08 2.94 -2.10
C GLY A 102 -16.88 2.40 -3.28
N GLN A 103 -16.37 1.40 -3.98
CA GLN A 103 -17.00 0.85 -5.17
C GLN A 103 -17.37 -0.63 -5.06
N ASP A 104 -16.71 -1.37 -4.20
CA ASP A 104 -16.97 -2.80 -4.06
C ASP A 104 -16.85 -3.28 -2.61
N MET A 105 -17.25 -4.50 -2.40
CA MET A 105 -17.10 -5.21 -1.15
C MET A 105 -16.49 -6.56 -1.45
N LYS A 106 -15.54 -6.98 -0.61
CA LYS A 106 -14.92 -8.30 -0.71
C LYS A 106 -15.05 -9.02 0.62
N ALA A 107 -15.46 -10.27 0.57
CA ALA A 107 -15.38 -11.17 1.71
C ALA A 107 -14.24 -12.14 1.43
N ILE A 108 -13.30 -12.24 2.37
CA ILE A 108 -12.10 -13.05 2.23
C ILE A 108 -12.05 -14.05 3.37
N TRP A 109 -11.98 -15.34 3.04
CA TRP A 109 -11.81 -16.42 4.02
C TRP A 109 -10.38 -16.87 4.03
N LEU A 110 -9.83 -17.04 5.23
CA LEU A 110 -8.44 -17.41 5.47
C LEU A 110 -8.36 -18.65 6.35
N GLU A 111 -7.37 -19.49 6.08
CA GLU A 111 -7.01 -20.61 6.92
C GLU A 111 -5.49 -20.64 7.05
N ASP A 112 -5.00 -20.50 8.27
CA ASP A 112 -3.56 -20.43 8.57
C ASP A 112 -2.81 -19.38 7.73
N GLY A 113 -3.41 -18.21 7.55
CA GLY A 113 -2.83 -17.11 6.78
C GLY A 113 -2.97 -17.24 5.26
N VAL A 114 -3.59 -18.32 4.79
CA VAL A 114 -3.79 -18.57 3.36
C VAL A 114 -5.23 -18.26 2.96
N ILE A 115 -5.40 -17.50 1.89
CA ILE A 115 -6.73 -17.20 1.35
C ILE A 115 -7.33 -18.47 0.74
N THR A 116 -8.47 -18.91 1.26
CA THR A 116 -9.17 -20.12 0.80
C THR A 116 -10.35 -19.80 -0.09
N ASN A 117 -10.95 -18.64 0.06
CA ASN A 117 -12.09 -18.23 -0.77
C ASN A 117 -12.24 -16.70 -0.77
N ILE A 118 -12.77 -16.17 -1.86
CA ILE A 118 -13.05 -14.74 -2.02
C ILE A 118 -14.43 -14.60 -2.65
N LEU A 119 -15.25 -13.74 -2.07
CA LEU A 119 -16.51 -13.32 -2.66
C LEU A 119 -16.44 -11.82 -2.95
N LEU A 120 -16.59 -11.46 -4.20
CA LEU A 120 -16.60 -10.07 -4.65
C LEU A 120 -18.03 -9.64 -4.97
N LYS A 121 -18.39 -8.48 -4.48
CA LYS A 121 -19.72 -7.96 -4.73
C LYS A 121 -19.75 -6.47 -5.03
#